data_1f05643bf414947d66664fee82f6cd83
#
_entry.id   1f05643bf414947d66664fee82f6cd83
#
_cell.length_a   1.000
_cell.length_b   1.000
_cell.length_c   1.000
_cell.angle_alpha   90.00
_cell.angle_beta   90.00
_cell.angle_gamma   90.00
#
_symmetry.space_group_name_H-M   'P 1'
#
loop_
_entity.id
_entity.type
_entity.pdbx_description
1 polymer ?
#
loop_
_entity_poly.entity_id
_entity_poly.type
_entity_poly.pdbx_seq_one_letter_code
_entity_poly.pdbx_strand_id
1 'polypeptide(L)'
;MAQLFEYIKMALMNIRSNKGRSILTMLGIIIGISSVIMVISIGNGLSSQVSDELNNLAGGQLYFYSGGSMGDTQAGNEETVEFTTEDFDLIEEKIDHVKGVSPNYQTYGTAQGPKGAFDAYLYGGTVAQQYLYNDPIVKGRYFTKADYESANKVCVIRENSAVAMFGTTDVLGRTFEVTIDGITMESTIVGIRQDSASSAISSMLMSFDQVEMEVPLTTMGAAFGYYVDTFQGFYVFTDGPEYAAE
;
A
#
# COMPACT_ATOMS: atom_id res chain seq x y z
N MET A 1 1.78 25.41 56.33
CA MET A 1 2.25 24.10 55.82
C MET A 1 1.65 22.92 56.60
N ALA A 2 1.53 22.96 57.91
CA ALA A 2 0.93 21.87 58.71
C ALA A 2 -0.54 21.60 58.38
N GLN A 3 -1.36 22.61 58.18
CA GLN A 3 -2.80 22.48 57.84
C GLN A 3 -3.00 21.81 56.45
N LEU A 4 -2.14 22.09 55.45
CA LEU A 4 -2.22 21.47 54.14
C LEU A 4 -1.96 19.95 54.20
N PHE A 5 -1.03 19.56 55.07
CA PHE A 5 -0.71 18.14 55.27
C PHE A 5 -1.85 17.39 55.99
N GLU A 6 -2.55 18.03 56.90
CA GLU A 6 -3.76 17.46 57.55
C GLU A 6 -4.91 17.28 56.57
N TYR A 7 -5.15 18.23 55.66
CA TYR A 7 -6.18 18.12 54.63
C TYR A 7 -5.88 16.98 53.64
N ILE A 8 -4.63 16.84 53.24
CA ILE A 8 -4.20 15.73 52.36
C ILE A 8 -4.39 14.39 53.05
N LYS A 9 -4.01 14.29 54.33
CA LYS A 9 -4.18 13.09 55.14
C LYS A 9 -5.66 12.70 55.31
N MET A 10 -6.54 13.66 55.59
CA MET A 10 -7.98 13.41 55.65
C MET A 10 -8.57 12.99 54.31
N ALA A 11 -8.15 13.59 53.19
CA ALA A 11 -8.59 13.20 51.86
C ALA A 11 -8.18 11.75 51.53
N LEU A 12 -6.96 11.37 51.85
CA LEU A 12 -6.45 9.98 51.64
C LEU A 12 -7.20 8.98 52.54
N MET A 13 -7.52 9.33 53.76
CA MET A 13 -8.34 8.48 54.63
C MET A 13 -9.76 8.29 54.10
N ASN A 14 -10.39 9.36 53.59
CA ASN A 14 -11.73 9.26 52.95
C ASN A 14 -11.73 8.36 51.70
N ILE A 15 -10.70 8.45 50.88
CA ILE A 15 -10.52 7.54 49.70
C ILE A 15 -10.39 6.08 50.17
N ARG A 16 -9.62 5.87 51.24
CA ARG A 16 -9.36 4.53 51.78
C ARG A 16 -10.58 3.92 52.47
N SER A 17 -11.44 4.73 53.08
CA SER A 17 -12.69 4.26 53.75
C SER A 17 -13.80 3.92 52.74
N ASN A 18 -13.80 4.55 51.52
CA ASN A 18 -14.81 4.38 50.49
C ASN A 18 -14.20 3.84 49.18
N LYS A 19 -13.38 2.79 49.26
CA LYS A 19 -12.59 2.26 48.13
C LYS A 19 -13.44 1.97 46.88
N GLY A 20 -14.61 1.34 47.02
CA GLY A 20 -15.48 0.99 45.90
C GLY A 20 -15.92 2.22 45.09
N ARG A 21 -16.39 3.29 45.76
CA ARG A 21 -16.81 4.52 45.10
C ARG A 21 -15.62 5.24 44.44
N SER A 22 -14.48 5.29 45.13
CA SER A 22 -13.27 5.95 44.61
C SER A 22 -12.70 5.24 43.39
N ILE A 23 -12.67 3.91 43.41
CA ILE A 23 -12.24 3.13 42.26
C ILE A 23 -13.17 3.33 41.06
N LEU A 24 -14.50 3.31 41.31
CA LEU A 24 -15.48 3.47 40.23
C LEU A 24 -15.38 4.86 39.56
N THR A 25 -15.20 5.93 40.37
CA THR A 25 -15.02 7.28 39.81
C THR A 25 -13.69 7.44 39.09
N MET A 26 -12.59 6.90 39.60
CA MET A 26 -11.30 6.92 38.91
C MET A 26 -11.38 6.15 37.61
N LEU A 27 -12.02 4.97 37.58
CA LEU A 27 -12.20 4.17 36.38
C LEU A 27 -12.98 4.94 35.31
N GLY A 28 -14.06 5.63 35.71
CA GLY A 28 -14.83 6.46 34.79
C GLY A 28 -14.01 7.59 34.16
N ILE A 29 -13.18 8.26 34.97
CA ILE A 29 -12.30 9.34 34.49
C ILE A 29 -11.23 8.77 33.54
N ILE A 30 -10.61 7.65 33.90
CA ILE A 30 -9.57 6.99 33.07
C ILE A 30 -10.16 6.59 31.71
N ILE A 31 -11.32 5.92 31.71
CA ILE A 31 -11.99 5.51 30.47
C ILE A 31 -12.36 6.74 29.63
N GLY A 32 -12.91 7.78 30.27
CA GLY A 32 -13.30 9.02 29.59
C GLY A 32 -12.11 9.72 28.91
N ILE A 33 -11.01 9.90 29.63
CA ILE A 33 -9.81 10.55 29.08
C ILE A 33 -9.14 9.67 28.02
N SER A 34 -9.02 8.36 28.28
CA SER A 34 -8.40 7.43 27.32
C SER A 34 -9.18 7.36 26.00
N SER A 35 -10.52 7.38 26.05
CA SER A 35 -11.34 7.37 24.83
C SER A 35 -11.17 8.65 24.01
N VAL A 36 -11.09 9.81 24.66
CA VAL A 36 -10.86 11.09 23.96
C VAL A 36 -9.47 11.11 23.31
N ILE A 37 -8.43 10.67 24.04
CA ILE A 37 -7.07 10.60 23.48
C ILE A 37 -7.05 9.63 22.28
N MET A 38 -7.71 8.48 22.38
CA MET A 38 -7.77 7.50 21.30
C MET A 38 -8.44 8.09 20.06
N VAL A 39 -9.58 8.77 20.21
CA VAL A 39 -10.30 9.39 19.08
C VAL A 39 -9.46 10.48 18.41
N ILE A 40 -8.79 11.33 19.20
CA ILE A 40 -7.92 12.39 18.68
C ILE A 40 -6.71 11.77 17.95
N SER A 41 -6.10 10.75 18.53
CA SER A 41 -4.95 10.08 17.93
C SER A 41 -5.28 9.41 16.59
N ILE A 42 -6.44 8.73 16.53
CA ILE A 42 -6.94 8.14 15.27
C ILE A 42 -7.26 9.24 14.26
N GLY A 43 -7.94 10.31 14.68
CA GLY A 43 -8.27 11.44 13.80
C GLY A 43 -7.04 12.11 13.20
N ASN A 44 -6.01 12.36 14.00
CA ASN A 44 -4.75 12.95 13.53
C ASN A 44 -3.99 11.97 12.60
N GLY A 45 -3.99 10.68 12.94
CA GLY A 45 -3.38 9.65 12.10
C GLY A 45 -4.04 9.57 10.71
N LEU A 46 -5.37 9.56 10.65
CA LEU A 46 -6.11 9.57 9.38
C LEU A 46 -5.89 10.86 8.58
N SER A 47 -5.86 12.01 9.26
CA SER A 47 -5.63 13.31 8.59
C SER A 47 -4.23 13.39 7.95
N SER A 48 -3.20 12.90 8.64
CA SER A 48 -1.84 12.86 8.07
C SER A 48 -1.77 11.92 6.87
N GLN A 49 -2.41 10.75 6.96
CA GLN A 49 -2.46 9.80 5.83
C GLN A 49 -3.15 10.37 4.59
N VAL A 50 -4.30 11.02 4.76
CA VAL A 50 -4.99 11.65 3.65
C VAL A 50 -4.13 12.77 3.05
N SER A 51 -3.43 13.55 3.88
CA SER A 51 -2.53 14.59 3.41
C SER A 51 -1.32 14.01 2.68
N ASP A 52 -0.75 12.93 3.17
CA ASP A 52 0.38 12.25 2.53
C ASP A 52 -0.04 11.63 1.19
N GLU A 53 -1.22 11.02 1.13
CA GLU A 53 -1.79 10.47 -0.10
C GLU A 53 -2.10 11.57 -1.12
N LEU A 54 -2.66 12.70 -0.70
CA LEU A 54 -2.88 13.86 -1.56
C LEU A 54 -1.57 14.49 -2.03
N ASN A 55 -0.55 14.55 -1.17
CA ASN A 55 0.78 15.02 -1.55
C ASN A 55 1.46 14.05 -2.53
N ASN A 56 1.19 12.76 -2.43
CA ASN A 56 1.67 11.74 -3.37
C ASN A 56 1.01 11.90 -4.75
N LEU A 57 -0.29 12.16 -4.77
CA LEU A 57 -1.01 12.51 -6.00
C LEU A 57 -0.54 13.84 -6.59
N ALA A 58 -0.16 14.82 -5.73
CA ALA A 58 0.47 16.07 -6.15
C ALA A 58 1.95 15.91 -6.56
N GLY A 59 2.54 14.74 -6.32
CA GLY A 59 3.96 14.44 -6.52
C GLY A 59 4.39 14.19 -7.97
N GLY A 60 3.61 14.66 -8.97
CA GLY A 60 3.97 14.48 -10.38
C GLY A 60 3.46 13.16 -10.97
N GLN A 61 2.35 12.65 -10.45
CA GLN A 61 1.67 11.49 -11.02
C GLN A 61 0.38 11.94 -11.71
N LEU A 62 0.20 11.53 -12.95
CA LEU A 62 -1.00 11.73 -13.73
C LEU A 62 -1.64 10.37 -14.02
N TYR A 63 -2.92 10.25 -13.80
CA TYR A 63 -3.67 9.05 -14.17
C TYR A 63 -4.58 9.34 -15.36
N PHE A 64 -4.37 8.60 -16.42
CA PHE A 64 -5.18 8.66 -17.64
C PHE A 64 -6.10 7.44 -17.70
N TYR A 65 -7.35 7.66 -18.04
CA TYR A 65 -8.34 6.62 -18.20
C TYR A 65 -9.24 6.92 -19.41
N SER A 66 -9.37 5.97 -20.31
CA SER A 66 -10.13 6.13 -21.56
C SER A 66 -11.61 5.74 -21.45
N GLY A 67 -12.05 5.27 -20.30
CA GLY A 67 -13.47 4.99 -20.04
C GLY A 67 -14.22 6.22 -19.57
N GLY A 68 -15.55 6.23 -19.71
CA GLY A 68 -16.40 7.34 -19.26
C GLY A 68 -16.19 7.65 -17.77
N SER A 69 -16.63 8.86 -17.36
CA SER A 69 -16.41 9.42 -16.02
C SER A 69 -16.57 8.38 -14.89
N MET A 70 -15.59 8.37 -13.98
CA MET A 70 -15.64 7.57 -12.76
C MET A 70 -16.91 7.88 -11.95
N GLY A 71 -17.98 7.15 -12.17
CA GLY A 71 -19.30 7.37 -11.53
C GLY A 71 -20.49 7.46 -12.49
N ASP A 72 -20.27 7.49 -13.79
CA ASP A 72 -21.37 7.50 -14.75
C ASP A 72 -21.78 6.07 -15.13
N THR A 73 -22.80 5.55 -14.47
CA THR A 73 -23.38 4.23 -14.74
C THR A 73 -24.18 4.19 -16.06
N GLN A 74 -24.15 5.26 -16.87
CA GLN A 74 -24.82 5.39 -18.15
C GLN A 74 -23.90 5.48 -19.38
N ALA A 75 -22.60 5.19 -19.25
CA ALA A 75 -21.70 5.08 -20.40
C ALA A 75 -22.04 3.85 -21.25
N GLY A 76 -23.16 3.91 -21.94
CA GLY A 76 -23.52 2.98 -23.01
C GLY A 76 -22.92 3.50 -24.32
N ASN A 77 -22.03 2.69 -24.95
CA ASN A 77 -21.52 2.85 -26.32
C ASN A 77 -20.53 4.01 -26.60
N GLU A 78 -19.73 4.46 -25.66
CA GLU A 78 -18.51 5.20 -26.04
C GLU A 78 -17.45 4.17 -26.45
N GLU A 79 -16.84 4.36 -27.63
CA GLU A 79 -15.68 3.60 -28.04
C GLU A 79 -14.56 3.86 -27.00
N THR A 80 -14.27 2.87 -26.19
CA THR A 80 -13.16 2.93 -25.25
C THR A 80 -11.88 2.89 -26.05
N VAL A 81 -11.08 3.96 -25.99
CA VAL A 81 -9.74 3.95 -26.58
C VAL A 81 -8.86 3.06 -25.70
N GLU A 82 -8.21 2.09 -26.30
CA GLU A 82 -7.23 1.26 -25.62
C GLU A 82 -5.83 1.80 -25.92
N PHE A 83 -5.01 1.90 -24.90
CA PHE A 83 -3.62 2.31 -24.98
C PHE A 83 -2.72 1.07 -25.02
N THR A 84 -1.64 1.15 -25.76
CA THR A 84 -0.66 0.08 -25.91
C THR A 84 0.65 0.41 -25.20
N THR A 85 1.54 -0.57 -25.06
CA THR A 85 2.90 -0.32 -24.57
C THR A 85 3.71 0.56 -25.52
N GLU A 86 3.40 0.55 -26.84
CA GLU A 86 4.01 1.45 -27.81
C GLU A 86 3.63 2.91 -27.57
N ASP A 87 2.39 3.17 -27.11
CA ASP A 87 1.96 4.52 -26.70
C ASP A 87 2.74 5.01 -25.48
N PHE A 88 3.08 4.12 -24.56
CA PHE A 88 3.90 4.45 -23.40
C PHE A 88 5.31 4.86 -23.80
N ASP A 89 5.95 4.11 -24.70
CA ASP A 89 7.26 4.44 -25.26
C ASP A 89 7.23 5.81 -25.98
N LEU A 90 6.14 6.09 -26.73
CA LEU A 90 5.94 7.37 -27.38
C LEU A 90 5.80 8.55 -26.41
N ILE A 91 5.11 8.33 -25.29
CA ILE A 91 4.96 9.36 -24.23
C ILE A 91 6.34 9.65 -23.62
N GLU A 92 7.09 8.59 -23.27
CA GLU A 92 8.43 8.73 -22.67
C GLU A 92 9.43 9.40 -23.63
N GLU A 93 9.31 9.18 -24.96
CA GLU A 93 10.20 9.78 -25.94
C GLU A 93 9.86 11.26 -26.28
N LYS A 94 8.56 11.60 -26.31
CA LYS A 94 8.11 12.88 -26.86
C LYS A 94 7.80 13.94 -25.81
N ILE A 95 7.56 13.55 -24.58
CA ILE A 95 7.17 14.47 -23.52
C ILE A 95 8.35 14.66 -22.57
N ASP A 96 8.84 15.89 -22.47
CA ASP A 96 9.90 16.24 -21.54
C ASP A 96 9.44 16.05 -20.09
N HIS A 97 10.38 15.77 -19.19
CA HIS A 97 10.12 15.59 -17.74
C HIS A 97 9.27 14.37 -17.36
N VAL A 98 9.08 13.41 -18.25
CA VAL A 98 8.46 12.11 -17.94
C VAL A 98 9.52 11.13 -17.45
N LYS A 99 9.36 10.63 -16.24
CA LYS A 99 10.20 9.57 -15.64
C LYS A 99 9.87 8.18 -16.16
N GLY A 100 8.62 8.02 -16.60
CA GLY A 100 8.14 6.76 -17.12
C GLY A 100 6.63 6.62 -17.04
N VAL A 101 6.13 5.60 -17.70
CA VAL A 101 4.71 5.28 -17.82
C VAL A 101 4.48 3.84 -17.34
N SER A 102 3.40 3.61 -16.59
CA SER A 102 3.02 2.27 -16.16
C SER A 102 1.51 2.06 -16.24
N PRO A 103 1.04 0.93 -16.77
CA PRO A 103 -0.38 0.62 -16.76
C PRO A 103 -0.87 0.41 -15.32
N ASN A 104 -2.14 0.64 -15.11
CA ASN A 104 -2.82 0.27 -13.87
C ASN A 104 -3.37 -1.15 -14.00
N TYR A 105 -2.52 -2.15 -13.77
CA TYR A 105 -2.90 -3.55 -13.89
C TYR A 105 -2.82 -4.26 -12.55
N GLN A 106 -3.93 -4.85 -12.12
CA GLN A 106 -4.04 -5.54 -10.85
C GLN A 106 -4.82 -6.83 -11.01
N THR A 107 -4.38 -7.88 -10.31
CA THR A 107 -5.11 -9.14 -10.21
C THR A 107 -5.00 -9.74 -8.81
N TYR A 108 -5.78 -10.78 -8.55
CA TYR A 108 -5.90 -11.42 -7.25
C TYR A 108 -5.58 -12.90 -7.36
N GLY A 109 -5.00 -13.45 -6.32
CA GLY A 109 -4.68 -14.87 -6.24
C GLY A 109 -4.35 -15.29 -4.84
N THR A 110 -3.60 -16.37 -4.72
CA THR A 110 -3.13 -16.92 -3.45
C THR A 110 -1.62 -17.04 -3.49
N ALA A 111 -0.93 -16.53 -2.47
CA ALA A 111 0.50 -16.74 -2.26
C ALA A 111 0.73 -17.84 -1.22
N GLN A 112 1.56 -18.82 -1.55
CA GLN A 112 1.93 -19.91 -0.66
C GLN A 112 3.33 -19.69 -0.11
N GLY A 113 3.40 -19.31 1.16
CA GLY A 113 4.66 -19.15 1.89
C GLY A 113 4.90 -20.28 2.91
N PRO A 114 6.04 -20.27 3.61
CA PRO A 114 6.35 -21.26 4.66
C PRO A 114 5.35 -21.26 5.82
N LYS A 115 4.67 -20.14 6.08
CA LYS A 115 3.68 -20.03 7.16
C LYS A 115 2.25 -20.40 6.74
N GLY A 116 2.00 -20.63 5.46
CA GLY A 116 0.68 -20.98 4.93
C GLY A 116 0.32 -20.27 3.66
N ALA A 117 -0.95 -20.33 3.30
CA ALA A 117 -1.53 -19.64 2.16
C ALA A 117 -2.13 -18.30 2.59
N PHE A 118 -1.96 -17.28 1.76
CA PHE A 118 -2.39 -15.91 1.97
C PHE A 118 -3.09 -15.40 0.73
N ASP A 119 -4.08 -14.53 0.90
CA ASP A 119 -4.63 -13.79 -0.22
C ASP A 119 -3.56 -12.86 -0.81
N ALA A 120 -3.38 -12.89 -2.13
CA ALA A 120 -2.35 -12.14 -2.82
C ALA A 120 -2.93 -11.12 -3.80
N TYR A 121 -2.42 -9.90 -3.73
CA TYR A 121 -2.66 -8.83 -4.69
C TYR A 121 -1.40 -8.66 -5.53
N LEU A 122 -1.55 -8.82 -6.83
CA LEU A 122 -0.46 -8.66 -7.78
C LEU A 122 -0.67 -7.39 -8.59
N TYR A 123 0.32 -6.53 -8.53
CA TYR A 123 0.38 -5.30 -9.31
C TYR A 123 1.40 -5.48 -10.43
N GLY A 124 0.91 -5.54 -11.67
CA GLY A 124 1.73 -5.65 -12.85
C GLY A 124 2.03 -4.29 -13.45
N GLY A 125 3.30 -3.99 -13.67
CA GLY A 125 3.69 -2.70 -14.23
C GLY A 125 5.00 -2.74 -15.01
N THR A 126 5.33 -1.60 -15.59
CA THR A 126 6.66 -1.32 -16.12
C THR A 126 7.65 -1.02 -15.00
N VAL A 127 8.91 -0.78 -15.32
CA VAL A 127 9.90 -0.35 -14.32
C VAL A 127 9.50 0.97 -13.65
N ALA A 128 8.71 1.81 -14.34
CA ALA A 128 8.19 3.07 -13.80
C ALA A 128 7.18 2.90 -12.66
N GLN A 129 6.59 1.70 -12.50
CA GLN A 129 5.71 1.37 -11.37
C GLN A 129 6.36 1.66 -10.01
N GLN A 130 7.70 1.64 -9.92
CA GLN A 130 8.41 1.99 -8.70
C GLN A 130 8.07 3.39 -8.17
N TYR A 131 7.63 4.31 -9.03
CA TYR A 131 7.29 5.68 -8.69
C TYR A 131 5.83 5.86 -8.23
N LEU A 132 5.01 4.80 -8.35
CA LEU A 132 3.60 4.85 -7.94
C LEU A 132 3.44 5.07 -6.42
N TYR A 133 4.38 4.55 -5.64
CA TYR A 133 4.40 4.69 -4.20
C TYR A 133 5.64 5.48 -3.79
N ASN A 134 5.47 6.44 -2.87
CA ASN A 134 6.60 7.17 -2.28
C ASN A 134 7.38 6.32 -1.26
N ASP A 135 6.91 5.10 -0.99
CA ASP A 135 7.57 4.19 -0.06
C ASP A 135 8.86 3.64 -0.68
N PRO A 136 10.03 3.82 -0.04
CA PRO A 136 11.29 3.39 -0.61
C PRO A 136 11.46 1.87 -0.61
N ILE A 137 12.35 1.36 -1.48
CA ILE A 137 12.87 0.01 -1.37
C ILE A 137 13.87 -0.02 -0.22
N VAL A 138 13.54 -0.71 0.87
CA VAL A 138 14.37 -0.77 2.08
C VAL A 138 15.42 -1.87 2.04
N LYS A 139 15.20 -2.90 1.22
CA LYS A 139 16.15 -4.00 1.00
C LYS A 139 16.11 -4.46 -0.46
N GLY A 140 17.27 -4.83 -0.99
CA GLY A 140 17.39 -5.32 -2.36
C GLY A 140 17.25 -4.22 -3.40
N ARG A 141 16.51 -4.51 -4.47
CA ARG A 141 16.31 -3.63 -5.63
C ARG A 141 14.90 -3.76 -6.17
N TYR A 142 14.48 -2.78 -6.96
CA TYR A 142 13.33 -2.94 -7.83
C TYR A 142 13.67 -3.85 -9.02
N PHE A 143 12.68 -4.41 -9.72
CA PHE A 143 12.96 -5.14 -10.94
C PHE A 143 13.47 -4.18 -12.04
N THR A 144 14.36 -4.68 -12.86
CA THR A 144 15.05 -3.92 -13.90
C THR A 144 14.35 -4.03 -15.25
N LYS A 145 14.77 -3.18 -16.21
CA LYS A 145 14.32 -3.29 -17.60
C LYS A 145 14.63 -4.69 -18.19
N ALA A 146 15.76 -5.26 -17.85
CA ALA A 146 16.11 -6.62 -18.27
C ALA A 146 15.17 -7.68 -17.67
N ASP A 147 14.73 -7.51 -16.40
CA ASP A 147 13.74 -8.40 -15.80
C ASP A 147 12.39 -8.26 -16.50
N TYR A 148 12.00 -7.04 -16.86
CA TYR A 148 10.78 -6.75 -17.60
C TYR A 148 10.81 -7.37 -19.02
N GLU A 149 11.85 -7.09 -19.81
CA GLU A 149 11.99 -7.58 -21.18
C GLU A 149 12.08 -9.12 -21.28
N SER A 150 12.69 -9.75 -20.27
CA SER A 150 12.85 -11.21 -20.21
C SER A 150 11.68 -11.92 -19.52
N ALA A 151 10.67 -11.19 -19.08
CA ALA A 151 9.56 -11.73 -18.27
C ALA A 151 10.06 -12.58 -17.07
N ASN A 152 11.11 -12.10 -16.39
CA ASN A 152 11.68 -12.80 -15.26
C ASN A 152 10.66 -12.89 -14.10
N LYS A 153 10.55 -14.07 -13.49
CA LYS A 153 9.64 -14.35 -12.38
C LYS A 153 10.19 -13.77 -11.07
N VAL A 154 10.34 -12.46 -11.04
CA VAL A 154 10.83 -11.71 -9.87
C VAL A 154 9.73 -10.81 -9.33
N CYS A 155 9.79 -10.52 -8.03
CA CYS A 155 8.84 -9.63 -7.39
C CYS A 155 9.48 -8.73 -6.33
N VAL A 156 8.81 -7.61 -6.07
CA VAL A 156 8.99 -6.76 -4.90
C VAL A 156 7.77 -6.94 -4.01
N ILE A 157 7.99 -7.17 -2.72
CA ILE A 157 6.92 -7.33 -1.74
C ILE A 157 7.05 -6.26 -0.63
N ARG A 158 5.97 -6.03 0.13
CA ARG A 158 6.02 -5.15 1.30
C ARG A 158 6.61 -5.84 2.51
N GLU A 159 7.10 -5.08 3.49
CA GLU A 159 7.68 -5.60 4.74
C GLU A 159 6.68 -6.46 5.52
N ASN A 160 5.41 -6.02 5.64
CA ASN A 160 4.34 -6.77 6.29
C ASN A 160 4.07 -8.11 5.59
N SER A 161 4.08 -8.14 4.25
CA SER A 161 3.92 -9.35 3.44
C SER A 161 5.06 -10.34 3.68
N ALA A 162 6.30 -9.84 3.77
CA ALA A 162 7.46 -10.66 4.12
C ALA A 162 7.33 -11.27 5.52
N VAL A 163 6.92 -10.49 6.51
CA VAL A 163 6.72 -10.96 7.89
C VAL A 163 5.55 -11.93 7.97
N ALA A 164 4.44 -11.68 7.28
CA ALA A 164 3.30 -12.58 7.24
C ALA A 164 3.70 -13.96 6.70
N MET A 165 4.31 -14.01 5.51
CA MET A 165 4.66 -15.26 4.83
C MET A 165 5.84 -16.00 5.45
N PHE A 166 6.90 -15.26 5.87
CA PHE A 166 8.18 -15.85 6.27
C PHE A 166 8.54 -15.63 7.73
N GLY A 167 7.88 -14.71 8.45
CA GLY A 167 8.20 -14.34 9.83
C GLY A 167 9.39 -13.41 9.98
N THR A 168 9.95 -12.93 8.88
CA THR A 168 11.13 -12.06 8.85
C THR A 168 11.14 -11.22 7.58
N THR A 169 11.83 -10.08 7.64
CA THR A 169 12.14 -9.28 6.45
C THR A 169 13.46 -9.66 5.77
N ASP A 170 14.13 -10.73 6.21
CA ASP A 170 15.35 -11.26 5.57
C ASP A 170 14.97 -12.37 4.58
N VAL A 171 14.40 -11.97 3.44
CA VAL A 171 13.79 -12.87 2.45
C VAL A 171 14.29 -12.65 1.02
N LEU A 172 15.30 -11.79 0.82
CA LEU A 172 15.87 -11.57 -0.51
C LEU A 172 16.40 -12.89 -1.10
N GLY A 173 16.06 -13.14 -2.36
CA GLY A 173 16.42 -14.36 -3.08
C GLY A 173 15.61 -15.60 -2.69
N ARG A 174 14.69 -15.52 -1.73
CA ARG A 174 13.73 -16.61 -1.47
C ARG A 174 12.66 -16.63 -2.53
N THR A 175 12.11 -17.83 -2.74
CA THR A 175 11.00 -18.06 -3.66
C THR A 175 9.73 -18.43 -2.90
N PHE A 176 8.60 -18.19 -3.51
CA PHE A 176 7.28 -18.63 -3.07
C PHE A 176 6.36 -18.82 -4.29
N GLU A 177 5.32 -19.60 -4.10
CA GLU A 177 4.36 -19.88 -5.16
C GLU A 177 3.18 -18.90 -5.12
N VAL A 178 2.79 -18.43 -6.29
CA VAL A 178 1.59 -17.61 -6.49
C VAL A 178 0.67 -18.31 -7.46
N THR A 179 -0.58 -18.50 -7.07
CA THR A 179 -1.61 -19.14 -7.87
C THR A 179 -2.71 -18.16 -8.22
N ILE A 180 -2.98 -18.00 -9.51
CA ILE A 180 -4.04 -17.15 -10.06
C ILE A 180 -4.83 -18.00 -11.06
N ASP A 181 -6.13 -18.03 -10.94
CA ASP A 181 -7.03 -18.80 -11.83
C ASP A 181 -6.60 -20.28 -12.04
N GLY A 182 -6.00 -20.87 -11.00
CA GLY A 182 -5.52 -22.25 -11.04
C GLY A 182 -4.16 -22.44 -11.70
N ILE A 183 -3.51 -21.39 -12.19
CA ILE A 183 -2.15 -21.40 -12.73
C ILE A 183 -1.18 -20.96 -11.63
N THR A 184 -0.15 -21.75 -11.37
CA THR A 184 0.85 -21.49 -10.35
C THR A 184 2.17 -21.04 -10.96
N MET A 185 2.72 -19.97 -10.41
CA MET A 185 4.04 -19.44 -10.74
C MET A 185 4.91 -19.36 -9.48
N GLU A 186 6.14 -19.82 -9.56
CA GLU A 186 7.16 -19.55 -8.55
C GLU A 186 7.78 -18.18 -8.81
N SER A 187 7.79 -17.30 -7.80
CA SER A 187 8.35 -15.94 -7.88
C SER A 187 9.51 -15.77 -6.90
N THR A 188 10.56 -15.06 -7.33
CA THR A 188 11.74 -14.76 -6.52
C THR A 188 11.67 -13.33 -5.99
N ILE A 189 11.86 -13.16 -4.69
CA ILE A 189 11.88 -11.84 -4.03
C ILE A 189 13.21 -11.14 -4.32
N VAL A 190 13.18 -10.04 -5.06
CA VAL A 190 14.37 -9.23 -5.38
C VAL A 190 14.42 -7.91 -4.61
N GLY A 191 13.31 -7.49 -4.04
CA GLY A 191 13.23 -6.27 -3.25
C GLY A 191 12.14 -6.31 -2.20
N ILE A 192 12.32 -5.47 -1.19
CA ILE A 192 11.34 -5.23 -0.14
C ILE A 192 11.08 -3.74 -0.09
N ARG A 193 9.80 -3.38 -0.23
CA ARG A 193 9.30 -2.01 -0.10
C ARG A 193 8.86 -1.76 1.33
N GLN A 194 9.13 -0.57 1.85
CA GLN A 194 8.61 -0.12 3.14
C GLN A 194 7.08 -0.17 3.15
N ASP A 195 6.51 -0.51 4.29
CA ASP A 195 5.06 -0.42 4.46
C ASP A 195 4.62 1.04 4.44
N SER A 196 3.55 1.33 3.70
CA SER A 196 2.89 2.62 3.84
C SER A 196 2.21 2.70 5.22
N ALA A 197 2.02 3.93 5.72
CA ALA A 197 1.29 4.12 6.97
C ALA A 197 -0.15 3.58 6.86
N SER A 198 -0.77 3.65 5.66
CA SER A 198 -2.09 3.10 5.37
C SER A 198 -2.12 1.58 5.40
N SER A 199 -1.14 0.91 4.77
CA SER A 199 -1.08 -0.56 4.79
C SER A 199 -0.79 -1.09 6.20
N ALA A 200 0.06 -0.40 6.97
CA ALA A 200 0.35 -0.76 8.37
C ALA A 200 -0.89 -0.65 9.27
N ILE A 201 -1.69 0.42 9.11
CA ILE A 201 -2.93 0.58 9.89
C ILE A 201 -4.00 -0.43 9.43
N SER A 202 -4.15 -0.66 8.14
CA SER A 202 -5.11 -1.64 7.61
C SER A 202 -4.82 -3.04 8.10
N SER A 203 -3.56 -3.46 8.09
CA SER A 203 -3.15 -4.76 8.62
C SER A 203 -3.38 -4.88 10.13
N MET A 204 -3.19 -3.78 10.88
CA MET A 204 -3.41 -3.75 12.33
C MET A 204 -4.89 -3.77 12.72
N LEU A 205 -5.76 -3.09 11.96
CA LEU A 205 -7.18 -2.96 12.27
C LEU A 205 -8.02 -4.11 11.72
N MET A 206 -7.66 -4.68 10.58
CA MET A 206 -8.51 -5.62 9.86
C MET A 206 -7.99 -7.07 9.90
N SER A 207 -6.81 -7.31 10.47
CA SER A 207 -6.18 -8.65 10.54
C SER A 207 -6.19 -9.39 9.17
N PHE A 208 -6.10 -8.65 8.07
CA PHE A 208 -5.96 -9.24 6.76
C PHE A 208 -4.48 -9.56 6.54
N ASP A 209 -4.17 -10.84 6.59
CA ASP A 209 -2.86 -11.38 6.16
C ASP A 209 -2.82 -11.37 4.61
N GLN A 210 -2.89 -10.18 4.02
CA GLN A 210 -2.80 -9.99 2.56
C GLN A 210 -1.35 -9.80 2.17
N VAL A 211 -0.99 -10.41 1.05
CA VAL A 211 0.33 -10.27 0.45
C VAL A 211 0.21 -9.35 -0.76
N GLU A 212 0.88 -8.22 -0.71
CA GLU A 212 1.01 -7.31 -1.83
C GLU A 212 2.35 -7.53 -2.53
N MET A 213 2.30 -7.72 -3.84
CA MET A 213 3.49 -7.92 -4.65
C MET A 213 3.43 -7.16 -5.97
N GLU A 214 4.56 -6.56 -6.32
CA GLU A 214 4.77 -5.88 -7.61
C GLU A 214 5.62 -6.80 -8.50
N VAL A 215 5.16 -7.01 -9.73
CA VAL A 215 5.82 -7.90 -10.71
C VAL A 215 5.93 -7.20 -12.05
N PRO A 216 6.90 -7.58 -12.90
CA PRO A 216 6.90 -7.12 -14.29
C PRO A 216 5.59 -7.53 -14.98
N LEU A 217 4.96 -6.60 -15.68
CA LEU A 217 3.72 -6.87 -16.42
C LEU A 217 3.89 -8.02 -17.43
N THR A 218 5.03 -8.06 -18.11
CA THR A 218 5.39 -9.13 -19.06
C THR A 218 5.41 -10.51 -18.40
N THR A 219 5.79 -10.57 -17.10
CA THR A 219 5.74 -11.82 -16.32
C THR A 219 4.29 -12.29 -16.12
N MET A 220 3.35 -11.37 -15.93
CA MET A 220 1.93 -11.72 -15.80
C MET A 220 1.38 -12.30 -17.09
N GLY A 221 1.71 -11.70 -18.24
CA GLY A 221 1.36 -12.25 -19.55
C GLY A 221 1.96 -13.64 -19.78
N ALA A 222 3.26 -13.78 -19.56
CA ALA A 222 3.97 -15.02 -19.83
C ALA A 222 3.60 -16.17 -18.86
N ALA A 223 3.34 -15.86 -17.56
CA ALA A 223 3.09 -16.87 -16.56
C ALA A 223 1.61 -17.27 -16.47
N PHE A 224 0.70 -16.32 -16.59
CA PHE A 224 -0.74 -16.53 -16.37
C PHE A 224 -1.58 -16.43 -17.63
N GLY A 225 -0.97 -16.08 -18.79
CA GLY A 225 -1.66 -15.94 -20.04
C GLY A 225 -2.58 -14.72 -20.13
N TYR A 226 -2.34 -13.72 -19.29
CA TYR A 226 -3.11 -12.49 -19.36
C TYR A 226 -2.79 -11.69 -20.62
N TYR A 227 -3.82 -11.06 -21.17
CA TYR A 227 -3.65 -10.11 -22.24
C TYR A 227 -3.12 -8.80 -21.66
N VAL A 228 -1.88 -8.48 -21.97
CA VAL A 228 -1.14 -7.36 -21.40
C VAL A 228 -0.65 -6.38 -22.47
N ASP A 229 -1.35 -6.36 -23.62
CA ASP A 229 -0.95 -5.54 -24.74
C ASP A 229 -1.74 -4.23 -24.83
N THR A 230 -2.95 -4.19 -24.25
CA THR A 230 -3.79 -2.98 -24.23
C THR A 230 -4.34 -2.66 -22.85
N PHE A 231 -4.52 -1.37 -22.58
CA PHE A 231 -4.91 -0.86 -21.27
C PHE A 231 -5.91 0.29 -21.43
N GLN A 232 -6.90 0.33 -20.54
CA GLN A 232 -7.86 1.44 -20.45
C GLN A 232 -7.35 2.57 -19.56
N GLY A 233 -6.32 2.32 -18.73
CA GLY A 233 -5.77 3.31 -17.84
C GLY A 233 -4.31 3.08 -17.51
N PHE A 234 -3.58 4.18 -17.33
CA PHE A 234 -2.16 4.16 -17.01
C PHE A 234 -1.76 5.39 -16.20
N TYR A 235 -0.63 5.27 -15.54
CA TYR A 235 0.01 6.37 -14.82
C TYR A 235 1.19 6.91 -15.62
N VAL A 236 1.31 8.23 -15.68
CA VAL A 236 2.50 8.96 -16.13
C VAL A 236 3.17 9.55 -14.90
N PHE A 237 4.44 9.29 -14.73
CA PHE A 237 5.25 9.82 -13.64
C PHE A 237 6.16 10.91 -14.18
N THR A 238 6.12 12.09 -13.56
CA THR A 238 6.93 13.26 -13.97
C THR A 238 8.06 13.53 -12.97
N ASP A 239 9.01 14.39 -13.35
CA ASP A 239 10.13 14.79 -12.50
C ASP A 239 9.70 15.58 -11.26
N GLY A 240 8.52 16.23 -11.32
CA GLY A 240 7.96 16.99 -10.21
C GLY A 240 6.51 17.40 -10.48
N PRO A 241 5.79 17.84 -9.43
CA PRO A 241 4.38 18.22 -9.56
C PRO A 241 4.16 19.43 -10.48
N GLU A 242 5.17 20.28 -10.67
CA GLU A 242 5.13 21.43 -11.57
C GLU A 242 4.97 21.03 -13.03
N TYR A 243 5.48 19.86 -13.41
CA TYR A 243 5.41 19.33 -14.79
C TYR A 243 4.13 18.53 -15.07
N ALA A 244 3.36 18.24 -14.04
CA ALA A 244 2.08 17.56 -14.21
C ALA A 244 0.96 18.44 -14.77
N ALA A 245 1.20 19.77 -14.88
CA ALA A 245 0.24 20.75 -15.39
C ALA A 245 0.58 21.25 -16.80
N GLU A 246 1.71 20.85 -17.37
CA GLU A 246 2.14 21.14 -18.74
C GLU A 246 1.61 20.09 -19.72
#